data_60a642749c0f481750386de248fd6cc3
#
_entry.id   60a642749c0f481750386de248fd6cc3
#
_cell.length_a   1.000
_cell.length_b   1.000
_cell.length_c   1.000
_cell.angle_alpha   90.00
_cell.angle_beta   90.00
_cell.angle_gamma   90.00
#
_symmetry.space_group_name_H-M   'P 1'
#
loop_
_entity.id
_entity.type
_entity.pdbx_description
1 polymer ?
#
loop_
_entity_poly.entity_id
_entity_poly.type
_entity_poly.pdbx_seq_one_letter_code
_entity_poly.pdbx_strand_id
1 'polypeptide(L)'
;MFLKPFSALLAGMVACGCATAEIDQSQGLAWPELVEYKKPGTTDIALSAELSRSAVSQIANQVADWQLDQYDIRSNKMRPEGRASGLPQGWMYAPLHSGLLDWARVSGQPAYEQAVRNIAAVNLWRLGPRRYHADDHAIGQVYLDLYETYQEPVMKENIEVVFDWVLEHQSDRDLAFEHPEKEVIHGANRKYVDPWCTVRWCWADAIFMAPPVWAQLAEITGKDKYLEFMNREFWVTTDYLYSEEDQLFLRDSRYFTRKADNGKPIYWGRGNGWVLAGIARTLPHIPQDFSDREKYVQLYKEISESLLKAQKSDGSWPASLLEISDTQNPESSATGLIVFALAWGINNDVLPADEYRPAVEKGWKSLVSTVQPNGKLGFVQQVGYAPESATAEDTQLYGTGALLLAAAEVYQLLEK
;
A
#
# COMPACT_ATOMS: atom_id res chain seq x y z
N MET A 1 76.33 -24.25 28.12
CA MET A 1 77.52 -23.41 28.25
C MET A 1 77.44 -22.32 27.20
N PHE A 2 77.29 -21.09 27.66
CA PHE A 2 77.45 -19.80 26.97
C PHE A 2 76.54 -19.40 25.74
N LEU A 3 75.69 -18.52 26.08
CA LEU A 3 75.08 -17.49 25.28
C LEU A 3 76.09 -16.53 24.62
N LYS A 4 75.74 -15.97 23.41
CA LYS A 4 75.85 -14.53 23.11
C LYS A 4 75.19 -14.19 21.78
N PRO A 5 74.83 -12.90 21.55
CA PRO A 5 73.57 -12.50 20.85
C PRO A 5 73.84 -12.01 19.45
N PHE A 6 72.76 -12.00 18.64
CA PHE A 6 72.80 -11.37 17.32
C PHE A 6 72.10 -9.99 17.37
N SER A 7 72.83 -9.07 16.81
CA SER A 7 72.53 -7.64 16.75
C SER A 7 71.40 -7.32 15.80
N ALA A 8 70.69 -6.24 16.10
CA ALA A 8 69.61 -5.62 15.34
C ALA A 8 70.00 -5.14 13.94
N LEU A 9 69.12 -5.36 12.98
CA LEU A 9 69.03 -4.56 11.76
C LEU A 9 67.73 -3.77 11.84
N LEU A 10 67.83 -2.44 11.88
CA LEU A 10 66.75 -1.50 11.69
C LEU A 10 66.27 -1.58 10.23
N ALA A 11 65.03 -1.97 10.00
CA ALA A 11 64.29 -1.73 8.76
C ALA A 11 63.26 -0.66 9.02
N GLY A 12 63.35 0.44 8.32
CA GLY A 12 62.47 1.59 8.45
C GLY A 12 61.03 1.23 8.07
N MET A 13 60.12 1.39 9.02
CA MET A 13 58.71 1.41 8.74
C MET A 13 58.31 2.81 8.30
N VAL A 14 57.91 2.93 7.00
CA VAL A 14 57.12 4.07 6.52
C VAL A 14 55.75 3.98 7.21
N ALA A 15 55.48 4.89 8.11
CA ALA A 15 54.18 5.06 8.74
C ALA A 15 53.22 5.63 7.70
N CYS A 16 52.41 4.74 7.11
CA CYS A 16 51.21 5.14 6.39
C CYS A 16 50.20 5.63 7.42
N GLY A 17 50.03 6.92 7.55
CA GLY A 17 49.07 7.54 8.46
C GLY A 17 47.62 7.23 7.98
N CYS A 18 47.06 6.13 8.48
CA CYS A 18 45.61 5.97 8.50
C CYS A 18 45.11 6.92 9.60
N ALA A 19 44.56 8.04 9.20
CA ALA A 19 43.72 8.84 10.09
C ALA A 19 42.52 7.97 10.45
N THR A 20 42.54 7.35 11.62
CA THR A 20 41.36 6.83 12.27
C THR A 20 40.54 8.03 12.67
N ALA A 21 39.48 8.33 11.87
CA ALA A 21 38.43 9.19 12.37
C ALA A 21 37.89 8.53 13.64
N GLU A 22 38.17 9.14 14.79
CA GLU A 22 37.46 8.80 16.02
C GLU A 22 35.98 9.07 15.75
N ILE A 23 35.20 7.99 15.57
CA ILE A 23 33.75 8.07 15.63
C ILE A 23 33.43 8.49 17.05
N ASP A 24 32.99 9.71 17.20
CA ASP A 24 32.47 10.23 18.47
C ASP A 24 31.26 9.37 18.89
N GLN A 25 31.51 8.41 19.76
CA GLN A 25 30.48 7.54 20.33
C GLN A 25 29.55 8.26 21.29
N SER A 26 29.76 9.55 21.56
CA SER A 26 28.87 10.37 22.38
C SER A 26 27.64 10.88 21.65
N GLN A 27 27.62 10.83 20.33
CA GLN A 27 26.40 10.94 19.53
C GLN A 27 25.76 9.56 19.39
N GLY A 28 25.28 9.00 20.49
CA GLY A 28 24.30 7.94 20.43
C GLY A 28 23.22 8.38 19.46
N LEU A 29 22.83 7.49 18.51
CA LEU A 29 21.69 7.71 17.63
C LEU A 29 20.59 8.33 18.47
N ALA A 30 20.44 9.65 18.40
CA ALA A 30 19.34 10.32 19.05
C ALA A 30 18.08 9.72 18.43
N TRP A 31 17.31 9.02 19.24
CA TRP A 31 15.98 8.62 18.84
C TRP A 31 15.30 9.90 18.31
N PRO A 32 14.64 9.85 17.14
CA PRO A 32 13.93 11.00 16.65
C PRO A 32 13.05 11.49 17.79
N GLU A 33 13.06 12.79 18.07
CA GLU A 33 12.14 13.39 19.05
C GLU A 33 10.73 13.03 18.58
N LEU A 34 10.12 12.04 19.24
CA LEU A 34 8.77 11.65 18.96
C LEU A 34 7.87 12.76 19.47
N VAL A 35 7.32 13.53 18.57
CA VAL A 35 6.35 14.57 18.91
C VAL A 35 5.10 13.90 19.43
N GLU A 36 4.63 14.32 20.61
CA GLU A 36 3.41 13.76 21.21
C GLU A 36 2.22 13.95 20.26
N TYR A 37 1.61 12.85 19.86
CA TYR A 37 0.37 12.86 19.08
C TYR A 37 -0.77 13.37 19.96
N LYS A 38 -1.28 14.56 19.64
CA LYS A 38 -2.49 15.12 20.28
C LYS A 38 -3.67 14.82 19.36
N LYS A 39 -4.54 13.92 19.80
CA LYS A 39 -5.80 13.65 19.10
C LYS A 39 -6.56 14.95 18.85
N PRO A 40 -7.08 15.16 17.63
CA PRO A 40 -8.17 16.10 17.44
C PRO A 40 -9.32 15.63 18.32
N GLY A 41 -9.83 16.46 19.20
CA GLY A 41 -10.89 16.05 20.13
C GLY A 41 -12.11 15.54 19.36
N THR A 42 -12.36 14.23 19.46
CA THR A 42 -13.60 13.64 18.95
C THR A 42 -14.69 13.86 19.98
N THR A 43 -15.75 14.54 19.59
CA THR A 43 -17.00 14.58 20.38
C THR A 43 -17.81 13.33 20.07
N ASP A 44 -18.45 12.71 21.09
CA ASP A 44 -19.42 11.62 20.91
C ASP A 44 -20.66 12.09 20.14
N ILE A 45 -20.49 12.33 18.85
CA ILE A 45 -21.58 12.68 17.94
C ILE A 45 -21.94 11.44 17.15
N ALA A 46 -23.22 11.21 16.93
CA ALA A 46 -23.69 10.10 16.10
C ALA A 46 -23.09 10.20 14.69
N LEU A 47 -22.53 9.10 14.19
CA LEU A 47 -21.96 9.02 12.85
C LEU A 47 -23.05 9.33 11.80
N SER A 48 -22.75 10.24 10.88
CA SER A 48 -23.65 10.65 9.82
C SER A 48 -23.11 10.25 8.47
N ALA A 49 -23.91 9.55 7.68
CA ALA A 49 -23.62 9.24 6.29
C ALA A 49 -23.99 10.40 5.31
N GLU A 50 -24.30 11.58 5.85
CA GLU A 50 -24.50 12.77 5.06
C GLU A 50 -23.24 13.11 4.25
N LEU A 51 -23.45 13.49 3.00
CA LEU A 51 -22.36 13.92 2.11
C LEU A 51 -22.09 15.40 2.33
N SER A 52 -21.48 15.69 3.47
CA SER A 52 -20.95 17.01 3.79
C SER A 52 -19.51 16.88 4.28
N ARG A 53 -18.70 17.90 4.05
CA ARG A 53 -17.29 17.90 4.52
C ARG A 53 -17.18 17.70 6.04
N SER A 54 -18.13 18.24 6.79
CA SER A 54 -18.18 18.07 8.23
C SER A 54 -18.42 16.62 8.64
N ALA A 55 -19.40 15.93 8.01
CA ALA A 55 -19.70 14.54 8.29
C ALA A 55 -18.55 13.61 7.87
N VAL A 56 -17.97 13.83 6.68
CA VAL A 56 -16.79 13.08 6.21
C VAL A 56 -15.61 13.25 7.19
N SER A 57 -15.36 14.50 7.64
CA SER A 57 -14.27 14.76 8.61
C SER A 57 -14.50 14.04 9.93
N GLN A 58 -15.73 14.02 10.42
CA GLN A 58 -16.07 13.34 11.67
C GLN A 58 -15.78 11.85 11.58
N ILE A 59 -16.26 11.19 10.52
CA ILE A 59 -16.03 9.76 10.29
C ILE A 59 -14.52 9.46 10.17
N ALA A 60 -13.83 10.16 9.32
CA ALA A 60 -12.41 9.92 9.06
C ALA A 60 -11.55 10.13 10.32
N ASN A 61 -11.80 11.22 11.07
CA ASN A 61 -11.09 11.48 12.32
C ASN A 61 -11.37 10.38 13.36
N GLN A 62 -12.62 9.97 13.52
CA GLN A 62 -12.98 8.94 14.50
C GLN A 62 -12.35 7.59 14.17
N VAL A 63 -12.32 7.21 12.88
CA VAL A 63 -11.69 5.97 12.42
C VAL A 63 -10.16 6.04 12.56
N ALA A 64 -9.55 7.17 12.19
CA ALA A 64 -8.10 7.39 12.34
C ALA A 64 -7.67 7.36 13.81
N ASP A 65 -8.40 8.06 14.68
CA ASP A 65 -8.11 8.11 16.12
C ASP A 65 -8.25 6.74 16.77
N TRP A 66 -9.33 6.00 16.43
CA TRP A 66 -9.50 4.65 16.94
C TRP A 66 -8.33 3.75 16.54
N GLN A 67 -7.89 3.82 15.27
CA GLN A 67 -6.80 3.00 14.79
C GLN A 67 -5.45 3.37 15.42
N LEU A 68 -5.17 4.65 15.57
CA LEU A 68 -3.92 5.12 16.19
C LEU A 68 -3.87 4.79 17.69
N ASP A 69 -5.00 4.73 18.37
CA ASP A 69 -5.07 4.25 19.77
C ASP A 69 -4.65 2.80 19.93
N GLN A 70 -4.71 2.02 18.87
CA GLN A 70 -4.26 0.63 18.89
C GLN A 70 -2.75 0.48 18.66
N TYR A 71 -2.02 1.59 18.44
CA TYR A 71 -0.57 1.55 18.22
C TYR A 71 0.18 1.45 19.54
N ASP A 72 0.97 0.38 19.68
CA ASP A 72 1.92 0.20 20.78
C ASP A 72 3.34 0.52 20.29
N ILE A 73 3.86 1.67 20.69
CA ILE A 73 5.19 2.13 20.31
C ILE A 73 6.31 1.20 20.80
N ARG A 74 6.10 0.47 21.92
CA ARG A 74 7.13 -0.41 22.51
C ARG A 74 7.35 -1.66 21.66
N SER A 75 6.27 -2.22 21.13
CA SER A 75 6.32 -3.36 20.23
C SER A 75 6.37 -2.94 18.76
N ASN A 76 6.21 -1.66 18.46
CA ASN A 76 6.07 -1.11 17.12
C ASN A 76 4.96 -1.82 16.32
N LYS A 77 3.81 -2.03 16.94
CA LYS A 77 2.70 -2.78 16.36
C LYS A 77 1.37 -2.06 16.56
N MET A 78 0.53 -2.16 15.54
CA MET A 78 -0.90 -1.81 15.65
C MET A 78 -1.73 -3.04 15.96
N ARG A 79 -2.80 -2.85 16.74
CA ARG A 79 -3.78 -3.88 17.06
C ARG A 79 -5.16 -3.42 16.59
N PRO A 80 -6.07 -4.34 16.35
CA PRO A 80 -5.89 -5.78 16.24
C PRO A 80 -5.16 -6.16 14.94
N GLU A 81 -4.29 -7.16 15.01
CA GLU A 81 -3.58 -7.67 13.81
C GLU A 81 -4.40 -8.69 13.01
N GLY A 82 -5.62 -9.02 13.45
CA GLY A 82 -6.45 -10.04 12.82
C GLY A 82 -5.80 -11.42 12.82
N ARG A 83 -6.04 -12.21 11.74
CA ARG A 83 -5.49 -13.57 11.58
C ARG A 83 -4.00 -13.60 11.25
N ALA A 84 -3.45 -12.50 10.78
CA ALA A 84 -2.04 -12.38 10.43
C ALA A 84 -1.42 -11.17 11.08
N SER A 85 -0.21 -11.34 11.62
CA SER A 85 0.63 -10.25 12.05
C SER A 85 1.60 -9.90 10.93
N GLY A 86 1.58 -8.64 10.48
CA GLY A 86 2.53 -8.13 9.51
C GLY A 86 3.75 -7.48 10.15
N LEU A 87 4.76 -7.28 9.35
CA LEU A 87 5.84 -6.38 9.71
C LEU A 87 5.34 -4.94 9.70
N PRO A 88 5.77 -4.07 10.63
CA PRO A 88 5.33 -2.67 10.69
C PRO A 88 5.61 -1.87 9.41
N GLN A 89 6.58 -2.29 8.61
CA GLN A 89 6.90 -1.76 7.28
C GLN A 89 6.33 -2.61 6.13
N GLY A 90 5.39 -3.49 6.40
CA GLY A 90 4.79 -4.37 5.39
C GLY A 90 3.49 -3.81 4.80
N TRP A 91 2.96 -4.53 3.83
CA TRP A 91 1.80 -4.18 3.02
C TRP A 91 0.50 -3.92 3.81
N MET A 92 0.33 -4.52 5.01
CA MET A 92 -0.86 -4.25 5.83
C MET A 92 -0.85 -2.86 6.45
N TYR A 93 0.33 -2.32 6.75
CA TYR A 93 0.52 -0.99 7.33
C TYR A 93 0.57 0.11 6.28
N ALA A 94 1.14 -0.17 5.11
CA ALA A 94 1.31 0.84 4.05
C ALA A 94 0.01 1.55 3.67
N PRO A 95 -1.11 0.86 3.35
CA PRO A 95 -2.37 1.52 3.01
C PRO A 95 -2.94 2.36 4.17
N LEU A 96 -2.77 1.90 5.42
CA LEU A 96 -3.19 2.69 6.59
C LEU A 96 -2.41 4.00 6.65
N HIS A 97 -1.09 3.94 6.53
CA HIS A 97 -0.26 5.13 6.62
C HIS A 97 -0.47 6.07 5.43
N SER A 98 -0.65 5.55 4.21
CA SER A 98 -1.03 6.36 3.05
C SER A 98 -2.38 7.06 3.27
N GLY A 99 -3.38 6.33 3.77
CA GLY A 99 -4.68 6.92 4.08
C GLY A 99 -4.63 8.00 5.16
N LEU A 100 -3.80 7.82 6.21
CA LEU A 100 -3.58 8.83 7.24
C LEU A 100 -2.89 10.09 6.68
N LEU A 101 -1.91 9.93 5.77
CA LEU A 101 -1.23 11.06 5.12
C LEU A 101 -2.17 11.83 4.20
N ASP A 102 -2.90 11.13 3.33
CA ASP A 102 -3.84 11.77 2.41
C ASP A 102 -4.94 12.49 3.19
N TRP A 103 -5.47 11.86 4.26
CA TRP A 103 -6.42 12.50 5.14
C TRP A 103 -5.84 13.71 5.87
N ALA A 104 -4.63 13.64 6.40
CA ALA A 104 -3.96 14.76 7.05
C ALA A 104 -3.85 15.96 6.11
N ARG A 105 -3.46 15.72 4.86
CA ARG A 105 -3.26 16.74 3.84
C ARG A 105 -4.55 17.48 3.50
N VAL A 106 -5.64 16.76 3.22
CA VAL A 106 -6.90 17.39 2.78
C VAL A 106 -7.71 17.99 3.94
N SER A 107 -7.61 17.42 5.13
CA SER A 107 -8.31 17.91 6.32
C SER A 107 -7.58 19.04 7.06
N GLY A 108 -6.30 19.25 6.76
CA GLY A 108 -5.44 20.17 7.48
C GLY A 108 -5.14 19.72 8.92
N GLN A 109 -5.17 18.42 9.21
CA GLN A 109 -4.94 17.82 10.52
C GLN A 109 -3.50 17.26 10.63
N PRO A 110 -2.49 18.07 10.98
CA PRO A 110 -1.09 17.67 10.94
C PRO A 110 -0.73 16.55 11.93
N ALA A 111 -1.59 16.30 12.92
CA ALA A 111 -1.37 15.26 13.92
C ALA A 111 -1.27 13.86 13.30
N TYR A 112 -2.05 13.56 12.26
CA TYR A 112 -2.01 12.27 11.58
C TYR A 112 -0.72 12.07 10.79
N GLU A 113 -0.26 13.10 10.09
CA GLU A 113 1.04 13.07 9.41
C GLU A 113 2.18 12.88 10.42
N GLN A 114 2.14 13.61 11.55
CA GLN A 114 3.15 13.46 12.60
C GLN A 114 3.18 12.05 13.20
N ALA A 115 2.02 11.42 13.39
CA ALA A 115 1.94 10.04 13.86
C ALA A 115 2.61 9.08 12.85
N VAL A 116 2.31 9.21 11.57
CA VAL A 116 2.92 8.39 10.50
C VAL A 116 4.42 8.61 10.43
N ARG A 117 4.88 9.87 10.48
CA ARG A 117 6.31 10.22 10.48
C ARG A 117 7.06 9.57 11.65
N ASN A 118 6.48 9.60 12.85
CA ASN A 118 7.05 8.95 14.04
C ASN A 118 7.20 7.44 13.83
N ILE A 119 6.16 6.76 13.30
CA ILE A 119 6.20 5.33 13.03
C ILE A 119 7.24 4.99 11.96
N ALA A 120 7.31 5.78 10.89
CA ALA A 120 8.31 5.63 9.83
C ALA A 120 9.74 5.78 10.37
N ALA A 121 9.99 6.74 11.26
CA ALA A 121 11.27 6.94 11.92
C ALA A 121 11.66 5.74 12.82
N VAL A 122 10.70 5.19 13.57
CA VAL A 122 10.91 3.96 14.36
C VAL A 122 11.28 2.77 13.45
N ASN A 123 10.71 2.71 12.24
CA ASN A 123 11.04 1.72 11.22
C ASN A 123 12.36 2.02 10.48
N LEU A 124 13.06 3.09 10.85
CA LEU A 124 14.32 3.54 10.24
C LEU A 124 14.21 3.75 8.72
N TRP A 125 13.02 4.14 8.23
CA TRP A 125 12.74 4.39 6.81
C TRP A 125 13.10 3.21 5.89
N ARG A 126 12.99 1.98 6.40
CA ARG A 126 13.36 0.78 5.67
C ARG A 126 12.14 0.11 5.05
N LEU A 127 12.33 -0.35 3.82
CA LEU A 127 11.42 -1.28 3.16
C LEU A 127 11.41 -2.63 3.89
N GLY A 128 10.45 -3.49 3.57
CA GLY A 128 10.44 -4.86 4.06
C GLY A 128 11.66 -5.67 3.60
N PRO A 129 11.94 -6.82 4.24
CA PRO A 129 13.20 -7.54 4.05
C PRO A 129 13.32 -8.30 2.72
N ARG A 130 12.21 -8.52 2.01
CA ARG A 130 12.17 -9.29 0.75
C ARG A 130 12.33 -8.34 -0.43
N ARG A 131 13.57 -8.17 -0.91
CA ARG A 131 13.94 -7.13 -1.88
C ARG A 131 13.13 -7.11 -3.18
N TYR A 132 12.69 -8.26 -3.68
CA TYR A 132 11.86 -8.34 -4.89
C TYR A 132 10.37 -8.20 -4.62
N HIS A 133 9.93 -8.52 -3.40
CA HIS A 133 8.53 -8.72 -3.11
C HIS A 133 7.75 -7.39 -3.10
N ALA A 134 6.74 -7.27 -3.94
CA ALA A 134 5.95 -6.05 -4.05
C ALA A 134 5.35 -5.57 -2.72
N ASP A 135 4.87 -6.50 -1.88
CA ASP A 135 4.33 -6.17 -0.55
C ASP A 135 5.34 -5.44 0.34
N ASP A 136 6.64 -5.74 0.19
CA ASP A 136 7.69 -5.14 0.97
C ASP A 136 8.11 -3.77 0.42
N HIS A 137 7.71 -3.45 -0.82
CA HIS A 137 7.89 -2.11 -1.40
C HIS A 137 6.79 -1.14 -0.95
N ALA A 138 5.59 -1.63 -0.62
CA ALA A 138 4.39 -0.83 -0.42
C ALA A 138 4.56 0.37 0.53
N ILE A 139 5.30 0.19 1.64
CA ILE A 139 5.54 1.26 2.61
C ILE A 139 6.39 2.41 2.03
N GLY A 140 7.09 2.17 0.93
CA GLY A 140 7.83 3.18 0.21
C GLY A 140 6.98 4.35 -0.29
N GLN A 141 5.68 4.12 -0.60
CA GLN A 141 4.74 5.20 -0.93
C GLN A 141 4.72 6.26 0.19
N VAL A 142 4.58 5.79 1.43
CA VAL A 142 4.55 6.66 2.62
C VAL A 142 5.85 7.44 2.79
N TYR A 143 6.98 6.79 2.58
CA TYR A 143 8.28 7.43 2.75
C TYR A 143 8.57 8.47 1.68
N LEU A 144 8.16 8.21 0.45
CA LEU A 144 8.31 9.15 -0.65
C LEU A 144 7.33 10.33 -0.55
N ASP A 145 6.08 10.10 -0.12
CA ASP A 145 5.11 11.17 0.18
C ASP A 145 5.65 12.13 1.26
N LEU A 146 6.27 11.59 2.32
CA LEU A 146 6.93 12.39 3.35
C LEU A 146 8.21 13.06 2.83
N TYR A 147 8.97 12.40 1.95
CA TYR A 147 10.14 13.00 1.31
C TYR A 147 9.76 14.24 0.48
N GLU A 148 8.66 14.23 -0.24
CA GLU A 148 8.20 15.41 -1.00
C GLU A 148 7.99 16.62 -0.09
N THR A 149 7.50 16.42 1.12
CA THR A 149 7.26 17.48 2.10
C THR A 149 8.55 17.93 2.79
N TYR A 150 9.36 16.99 3.27
CA TYR A 150 10.46 17.27 4.20
C TYR A 150 11.85 17.29 3.55
N GLN A 151 12.01 16.69 2.36
CA GLN A 151 13.26 16.61 1.60
C GLN A 151 14.44 15.99 2.40
N GLU A 152 14.15 15.13 3.40
CA GLU A 152 15.18 14.47 4.20
C GLU A 152 15.68 13.22 3.47
N PRO A 153 16.97 13.12 3.08
CA PRO A 153 17.51 12.03 2.27
C PRO A 153 17.21 10.63 2.82
N VAL A 154 17.23 10.46 4.15
CA VAL A 154 16.99 9.18 4.82
C VAL A 154 15.65 8.55 4.45
N MET A 155 14.67 9.36 4.06
CA MET A 155 13.33 8.89 3.69
C MET A 155 13.30 8.12 2.37
N LYS A 156 14.27 8.34 1.46
CA LYS A 156 14.34 7.64 0.16
C LYS A 156 15.58 6.77 -0.04
N GLU A 157 16.64 6.96 0.73
CA GLU A 157 17.93 6.27 0.51
C GLU A 157 17.80 4.75 0.50
N ASN A 158 17.03 4.18 1.43
CA ASN A 158 16.84 2.73 1.46
C ASN A 158 16.06 2.22 0.25
N ILE A 159 15.10 3.00 -0.25
CA ILE A 159 14.31 2.67 -1.46
C ILE A 159 15.24 2.63 -2.67
N GLU A 160 16.09 3.65 -2.86
CA GLU A 160 17.06 3.70 -3.95
C GLU A 160 18.01 2.48 -3.90
N VAL A 161 18.56 2.17 -2.73
CA VAL A 161 19.47 1.02 -2.56
C VAL A 161 18.81 -0.30 -2.91
N VAL A 162 17.57 -0.52 -2.46
CA VAL A 162 16.84 -1.76 -2.74
C VAL A 162 16.47 -1.85 -4.22
N PHE A 163 16.00 -0.76 -4.82
CA PHE A 163 15.56 -0.76 -6.21
C PHE A 163 16.73 -0.84 -7.18
N ASP A 164 17.85 -0.19 -6.90
CA ASP A 164 19.08 -0.35 -7.69
C ASP A 164 19.55 -1.79 -7.65
N TRP A 165 19.51 -2.44 -6.49
CA TRP A 165 19.84 -3.85 -6.38
C TRP A 165 18.88 -4.74 -7.20
N VAL A 166 17.56 -4.47 -7.18
CA VAL A 166 16.59 -5.20 -8.02
C VAL A 166 16.89 -5.04 -9.51
N LEU A 167 17.23 -3.82 -9.93
CA LEU A 167 17.60 -3.55 -11.34
C LEU A 167 18.87 -4.30 -11.78
N GLU A 168 19.84 -4.46 -10.89
CA GLU A 168 21.07 -5.23 -11.15
C GLU A 168 20.84 -6.75 -11.18
N HIS A 169 19.77 -7.23 -10.51
CA HIS A 169 19.50 -8.65 -10.29
C HIS A 169 18.10 -9.05 -10.79
N GLN A 170 17.69 -8.54 -11.95
CA GLN A 170 16.36 -8.79 -12.47
C GLN A 170 16.11 -10.28 -12.70
N SER A 171 14.87 -10.70 -12.41
CA SER A 171 14.43 -12.07 -12.60
C SER A 171 13.74 -12.25 -13.97
N ASP A 172 14.03 -13.36 -14.63
CA ASP A 172 13.38 -13.82 -15.87
C ASP A 172 12.32 -14.89 -15.63
N ARG A 173 11.98 -15.17 -14.34
CA ARG A 173 10.98 -16.18 -13.97
C ARG A 173 9.61 -15.85 -14.57
N ASP A 174 8.85 -16.89 -14.87
CA ASP A 174 7.46 -16.72 -15.29
C ASP A 174 6.57 -16.25 -14.13
N LEU A 175 5.31 -15.94 -14.42
CA LEU A 175 4.32 -15.48 -13.44
C LEU A 175 3.42 -16.61 -12.91
N ALA A 176 3.74 -17.89 -13.16
CA ALA A 176 3.01 -19.00 -12.58
C ALA A 176 3.15 -18.99 -11.05
N PHE A 177 2.02 -18.87 -10.35
CA PHE A 177 2.01 -18.76 -8.88
C PHE A 177 2.47 -20.03 -8.18
N GLU A 178 2.12 -21.19 -8.74
CA GLU A 178 2.57 -22.50 -8.27
C GLU A 178 3.50 -23.11 -9.30
N HIS A 179 4.68 -23.51 -8.86
CA HIS A 179 5.65 -24.23 -9.67
C HIS A 179 5.99 -25.56 -9.00
N PRO A 180 6.14 -26.66 -9.77
CA PRO A 180 6.48 -27.97 -9.19
C PRO A 180 7.83 -27.98 -8.47
N GLU A 181 8.77 -27.14 -8.90
CA GLU A 181 10.07 -26.96 -8.26
C GLU A 181 10.01 -25.75 -7.32
N LYS A 182 9.55 -25.99 -6.10
CA LYS A 182 9.45 -24.95 -5.07
C LYS A 182 10.82 -24.55 -4.57
N GLU A 183 11.39 -23.51 -5.14
CA GLU A 183 12.55 -22.86 -4.57
C GLU A 183 12.12 -21.82 -3.52
N VAL A 184 12.69 -21.91 -2.33
CA VAL A 184 12.53 -20.89 -1.29
C VAL A 184 13.46 -19.72 -1.64
N ILE A 185 12.93 -18.68 -2.26
CA ILE A 185 13.73 -17.55 -2.75
C ILE A 185 14.06 -16.56 -1.62
N HIS A 186 13.19 -16.46 -0.61
CA HIS A 186 13.31 -15.52 0.49
C HIS A 186 12.89 -16.16 1.83
N GLY A 187 13.68 -17.07 2.35
CA GLY A 187 13.32 -17.77 3.57
C GLY A 187 14.01 -17.24 4.83
N ALA A 188 13.49 -16.21 5.45
CA ALA A 188 13.82 -15.91 6.84
C ALA A 188 13.00 -16.80 7.82
N ASN A 189 11.89 -17.38 7.39
CA ASN A 189 11.03 -18.21 8.22
C ASN A 189 10.60 -19.46 7.46
N ARG A 190 11.05 -20.62 7.91
CA ARG A 190 10.72 -21.95 7.33
C ARG A 190 9.23 -22.28 7.30
N LYS A 191 8.38 -21.49 7.93
CA LYS A 191 6.91 -21.67 7.92
C LYS A 191 6.22 -20.96 6.77
N TYR A 192 6.89 -20.00 6.11
CA TYR A 192 6.34 -19.25 5.01
C TYR A 192 7.22 -19.46 3.77
N VAL A 193 6.68 -20.09 2.78
CA VAL A 193 7.32 -20.29 1.48
C VAL A 193 6.70 -19.29 0.53
N ASP A 194 7.47 -18.30 0.09
CA ASP A 194 7.01 -17.38 -0.94
C ASP A 194 6.77 -18.15 -2.24
N PRO A 195 5.70 -17.82 -2.98
CA PRO A 195 5.48 -18.39 -4.30
C PRO A 195 6.67 -18.13 -5.23
N TRP A 196 6.90 -19.06 -6.15
CA TRP A 196 7.95 -18.98 -7.17
C TRP A 196 8.05 -17.64 -7.87
N CYS A 197 6.91 -17.06 -8.17
CA CYS A 197 6.79 -15.85 -8.96
C CYS A 197 6.96 -14.53 -8.19
N THR A 198 7.11 -14.54 -6.86
CA THR A 198 7.14 -13.29 -6.06
C THR A 198 8.41 -12.47 -6.20
N VAL A 199 9.37 -12.92 -7.00
CA VAL A 199 10.49 -12.11 -7.51
C VAL A 199 10.06 -11.22 -8.68
N ARG A 200 8.82 -11.36 -9.12
CA ARG A 200 8.11 -10.51 -10.07
C ARG A 200 6.70 -10.22 -9.51
N TRP A 201 5.88 -9.48 -10.23
CA TRP A 201 4.54 -9.10 -9.75
C TRP A 201 3.48 -10.07 -10.29
N CYS A 202 3.39 -11.27 -9.73
CA CYS A 202 2.56 -12.37 -10.24
C CYS A 202 1.13 -12.42 -9.70
N TRP A 203 0.70 -11.42 -8.98
CA TRP A 203 -0.64 -11.31 -8.42
C TRP A 203 -1.19 -9.88 -8.51
N ALA A 204 -2.51 -9.77 -8.62
CA ALA A 204 -3.19 -8.50 -8.87
C ALA A 204 -2.87 -7.42 -7.81
N ASP A 205 -2.80 -7.80 -6.53
CA ASP A 205 -2.54 -6.88 -5.43
C ASP A 205 -1.17 -6.18 -5.55
N ALA A 206 -0.21 -6.80 -6.24
CA ALA A 206 1.11 -6.22 -6.47
C ALA A 206 1.04 -4.85 -7.18
N ILE A 207 0.00 -4.63 -7.98
CA ILE A 207 -0.23 -3.37 -8.72
C ILE A 207 -0.45 -2.17 -7.78
N PHE A 208 -0.98 -2.38 -6.58
CA PHE A 208 -1.02 -1.33 -5.56
C PHE A 208 0.30 -1.19 -4.80
N MET A 209 1.00 -2.31 -4.62
CA MET A 209 2.10 -2.38 -3.66
C MET A 209 3.40 -1.76 -4.20
N ALA A 210 3.75 -2.06 -5.44
CA ALA A 210 5.05 -1.68 -6.01
C ALA A 210 4.99 -0.52 -7.02
N PRO A 211 4.13 -0.53 -8.06
CA PRO A 211 4.16 0.48 -9.12
C PRO A 211 4.17 1.93 -8.65
N PRO A 212 3.34 2.36 -7.65
CA PRO A 212 3.36 3.74 -7.19
C PRO A 212 4.73 4.17 -6.66
N VAL A 213 5.42 3.29 -5.90
CA VAL A 213 6.75 3.59 -5.32
C VAL A 213 7.81 3.75 -6.39
N TRP A 214 7.80 2.86 -7.39
CA TRP A 214 8.77 2.91 -8.49
C TRP A 214 8.58 4.16 -9.36
N ALA A 215 7.33 4.49 -9.70
CA ALA A 215 7.00 5.68 -10.48
C ALA A 215 7.35 6.98 -9.75
N GLN A 216 6.98 7.09 -8.47
CA GLN A 216 7.27 8.26 -7.64
C GLN A 216 8.78 8.42 -7.42
N LEU A 217 9.53 7.31 -7.23
CA LEU A 217 10.98 7.40 -7.13
C LEU A 217 11.63 7.87 -8.44
N ALA A 218 11.09 7.44 -9.59
CA ALA A 218 11.56 7.93 -10.89
C ALA A 218 11.38 9.44 -11.02
N GLU A 219 10.20 9.96 -10.67
CA GLU A 219 9.89 11.39 -10.67
C GLU A 219 10.83 12.17 -9.73
N ILE A 220 10.94 11.75 -8.46
CA ILE A 220 11.77 12.40 -7.44
C ILE A 220 13.25 12.45 -7.83
N THR A 221 13.76 11.39 -8.47
CA THR A 221 15.20 11.26 -8.77
C THR A 221 15.57 11.68 -10.19
N GLY A 222 14.57 11.82 -11.08
CA GLY A 222 14.80 12.05 -12.51
C GLY A 222 15.49 10.87 -13.21
N LYS A 223 15.40 9.65 -12.66
CA LYS A 223 16.07 8.45 -13.20
C LYS A 223 15.05 7.56 -13.90
N ASP A 224 15.00 7.62 -15.22
CA ASP A 224 14.05 6.88 -16.06
C ASP A 224 14.08 5.35 -15.84
N LYS A 225 15.21 4.79 -15.44
CA LYS A 225 15.38 3.35 -15.19
C LYS A 225 14.34 2.76 -14.23
N TYR A 226 13.83 3.55 -13.25
CA TYR A 226 12.82 3.10 -12.32
C TYR A 226 11.43 3.05 -12.97
N LEU A 227 11.11 4.06 -13.78
CA LEU A 227 9.85 4.11 -14.53
C LEU A 227 9.81 3.03 -15.61
N GLU A 228 10.93 2.81 -16.34
CA GLU A 228 11.03 1.77 -17.35
C GLU A 228 10.84 0.36 -16.77
N PHE A 229 11.47 0.08 -15.63
CA PHE A 229 11.27 -1.19 -14.91
C PHE A 229 9.82 -1.37 -14.48
N MET A 230 9.25 -0.35 -13.83
CA MET A 230 7.86 -0.36 -13.38
C MET A 230 6.91 -0.61 -14.55
N ASN A 231 7.05 0.15 -15.64
CA ASN A 231 6.21 0.02 -16.82
C ASN A 231 6.24 -1.40 -17.39
N ARG A 232 7.45 -1.98 -17.53
CA ARG A 232 7.60 -3.34 -18.05
C ARG A 232 6.90 -4.36 -17.13
N GLU A 233 7.17 -4.36 -15.83
CA GLU A 233 6.59 -5.33 -14.91
C GLU A 233 5.08 -5.14 -14.74
N PHE A 234 4.60 -3.91 -14.76
CA PHE A 234 3.17 -3.60 -14.73
C PHE A 234 2.43 -4.24 -15.91
N TRP A 235 2.91 -4.04 -17.13
CA TRP A 235 2.24 -4.57 -18.32
C TRP A 235 2.39 -6.09 -18.44
N VAL A 236 3.52 -6.66 -18.04
CA VAL A 236 3.68 -8.13 -17.97
C VAL A 236 2.67 -8.75 -17.00
N THR A 237 2.42 -8.12 -15.86
CA THR A 237 1.41 -8.56 -14.90
C THR A 237 0.00 -8.39 -15.47
N THR A 238 -0.26 -7.25 -16.10
CA THR A 238 -1.55 -6.94 -16.73
C THR A 238 -1.89 -7.93 -17.83
N ASP A 239 -0.99 -8.13 -18.79
CA ASP A 239 -1.17 -9.08 -19.90
C ASP A 239 -1.42 -10.52 -19.42
N TYR A 240 -0.90 -10.85 -18.22
CA TYR A 240 -1.03 -12.19 -17.65
C TYR A 240 -2.32 -12.42 -16.87
N LEU A 241 -2.85 -11.39 -16.18
CA LEU A 241 -3.95 -11.53 -15.22
C LEU A 241 -5.25 -10.84 -15.65
N TYR A 242 -5.19 -9.89 -16.57
CA TYR A 242 -6.35 -9.13 -17.02
C TYR A 242 -7.20 -9.93 -17.99
N SER A 243 -8.51 -9.93 -17.79
CA SER A 243 -9.49 -10.47 -18.72
C SER A 243 -10.08 -9.35 -19.57
N GLU A 244 -9.79 -9.35 -20.86
CA GLU A 244 -10.39 -8.39 -21.80
C GLU A 244 -11.92 -8.55 -21.90
N GLU A 245 -12.44 -9.79 -21.72
CA GLU A 245 -13.88 -10.10 -21.78
C GLU A 245 -14.66 -9.47 -20.62
N ASP A 246 -14.12 -9.65 -19.38
CA ASP A 246 -14.79 -9.20 -18.16
C ASP A 246 -14.26 -7.82 -17.69
N GLN A 247 -13.15 -7.34 -18.25
CA GLN A 247 -12.45 -6.11 -17.87
C GLN A 247 -12.08 -6.07 -16.38
N LEU A 248 -11.65 -7.22 -15.85
CA LEU A 248 -11.29 -7.44 -14.46
C LEU A 248 -10.03 -8.30 -14.37
N PHE A 249 -9.33 -8.20 -13.23
CA PHE A 249 -8.15 -8.98 -12.95
C PHE A 249 -8.47 -10.26 -12.18
N LEU A 250 -7.97 -11.39 -12.65
CA LEU A 250 -7.81 -12.59 -11.85
C LEU A 250 -6.72 -12.35 -10.79
N ARG A 251 -6.88 -12.93 -9.60
CA ARG A 251 -5.92 -12.67 -8.52
C ARG A 251 -4.51 -13.16 -8.85
N ASP A 252 -4.38 -14.37 -9.39
CA ASP A 252 -3.15 -15.01 -9.85
C ASP A 252 -3.49 -16.23 -10.73
N SER A 253 -2.49 -16.88 -11.29
CA SER A 253 -2.67 -18.00 -12.24
C SER A 253 -3.47 -19.19 -11.69
N ARG A 254 -3.60 -19.36 -10.39
CA ARG A 254 -4.46 -20.39 -9.80
C ARG A 254 -5.93 -20.18 -10.11
N TYR A 255 -6.31 -18.96 -10.47
CA TYR A 255 -7.69 -18.57 -10.79
C TYR A 255 -8.05 -18.71 -12.27
N PHE A 256 -7.11 -19.05 -13.15
CA PHE A 256 -7.38 -19.25 -14.58
C PHE A 256 -8.42 -20.35 -14.86
N THR A 257 -8.44 -21.38 -14.03
CA THR A 257 -9.36 -22.50 -14.18
C THR A 257 -10.39 -22.62 -13.06
N ARG A 258 -10.23 -21.86 -11.98
CA ARG A 258 -11.19 -21.86 -10.86
C ARG A 258 -12.45 -21.12 -11.23
N LYS A 259 -13.59 -21.66 -10.80
CA LYS A 259 -14.91 -21.06 -11.01
C LYS A 259 -15.62 -20.92 -9.67
N ALA A 260 -16.46 -19.91 -9.60
CA ALA A 260 -17.39 -19.71 -8.51
C ALA A 260 -18.55 -20.70 -8.58
N ASP A 261 -19.41 -20.76 -7.55
CA ASP A 261 -20.54 -21.69 -7.50
C ASP A 261 -21.55 -21.47 -8.63
N ASN A 262 -21.63 -20.25 -9.15
CA ASN A 262 -22.45 -19.90 -10.31
C ASN A 262 -21.80 -20.26 -11.68
N GLY A 263 -20.64 -20.90 -11.67
CA GLY A 263 -19.87 -21.32 -12.86
C GLY A 263 -19.06 -20.21 -13.54
N LYS A 264 -19.12 -18.96 -13.05
CA LYS A 264 -18.35 -17.82 -13.59
C LYS A 264 -16.91 -17.79 -13.07
N PRO A 265 -15.99 -17.05 -13.73
CA PRO A 265 -14.67 -16.79 -13.17
C PRO A 265 -14.76 -16.11 -11.80
N ILE A 266 -13.74 -16.31 -10.96
CA ILE A 266 -13.67 -15.69 -9.64
C ILE A 266 -12.84 -14.41 -9.73
N TYR A 267 -13.50 -13.26 -9.71
CA TYR A 267 -12.84 -11.96 -9.60
C TYR A 267 -13.02 -11.43 -8.18
N TRP A 268 -11.92 -11.40 -7.44
CA TRP A 268 -11.92 -10.95 -6.06
C TRP A 268 -12.09 -9.43 -5.96
N GLY A 269 -13.10 -8.97 -5.21
CA GLY A 269 -13.45 -7.55 -5.08
C GLY A 269 -12.30 -6.71 -4.55
N ARG A 270 -11.66 -7.14 -3.44
CA ARG A 270 -10.48 -6.45 -2.89
C ARG A 270 -9.29 -6.49 -3.85
N GLY A 271 -9.06 -7.59 -4.53
CA GLY A 271 -7.99 -7.71 -5.53
C GLY A 271 -8.12 -6.67 -6.64
N ASN A 272 -9.32 -6.54 -7.21
CA ASN A 272 -9.61 -5.52 -8.23
C ASN A 272 -9.63 -4.11 -7.66
N GLY A 273 -10.07 -3.94 -6.41
CA GLY A 273 -9.93 -2.68 -5.69
C GLY A 273 -8.46 -2.25 -5.54
N TRP A 274 -7.56 -3.18 -5.22
CA TRP A 274 -6.12 -2.91 -5.20
C TRP A 274 -5.59 -2.48 -6.55
N VAL A 275 -5.99 -3.16 -7.64
CA VAL A 275 -5.54 -2.80 -9.00
C VAL A 275 -5.97 -1.37 -9.35
N LEU A 276 -7.25 -1.06 -9.22
CA LEU A 276 -7.76 0.27 -9.59
C LEU A 276 -7.13 1.38 -8.72
N ALA A 277 -7.04 1.16 -7.41
CA ALA A 277 -6.38 2.09 -6.49
C ALA A 277 -4.88 2.23 -6.76
N GLY A 278 -4.21 1.14 -7.16
CA GLY A 278 -2.80 1.15 -7.55
C GLY A 278 -2.54 1.99 -8.80
N ILE A 279 -3.42 1.89 -9.81
CA ILE A 279 -3.34 2.73 -11.02
C ILE A 279 -3.57 4.20 -10.65
N ALA A 280 -4.58 4.49 -9.81
CA ALA A 280 -4.84 5.86 -9.34
C ALA A 280 -3.63 6.49 -8.64
N ARG A 281 -2.91 5.71 -7.82
CA ARG A 281 -1.69 6.18 -7.13
C ARG A 281 -0.44 6.21 -8.01
N THR A 282 -0.43 5.49 -9.12
CA THR A 282 0.71 5.45 -10.05
C THR A 282 0.64 6.56 -11.10
N LEU A 283 -0.55 6.82 -11.63
CA LEU A 283 -0.77 7.79 -12.72
C LEU A 283 -0.24 9.21 -12.45
N PRO A 284 -0.33 9.78 -11.23
CA PRO A 284 0.24 11.10 -10.95
C PRO A 284 1.75 11.21 -11.23
N HIS A 285 2.48 10.11 -11.06
CA HIS A 285 3.93 10.04 -11.17
C HIS A 285 4.42 9.59 -12.56
N ILE A 286 3.51 9.29 -13.49
CA ILE A 286 3.86 9.01 -14.89
C ILE A 286 3.83 10.32 -15.68
N PRO A 287 4.93 10.74 -16.35
CA PRO A 287 4.96 11.96 -17.15
C PRO A 287 3.84 12.00 -18.20
N GLN A 288 3.32 13.21 -18.47
CA GLN A 288 2.20 13.38 -19.40
C GLN A 288 2.55 12.96 -20.84
N ASP A 289 3.81 13.08 -21.23
CA ASP A 289 4.35 12.71 -22.54
C ASP A 289 4.93 11.29 -22.58
N PHE A 290 4.78 10.50 -21.49
CA PHE A 290 5.23 9.10 -21.48
C PHE A 290 4.39 8.25 -22.45
N SER A 291 5.05 7.51 -23.31
CA SER A 291 4.42 6.83 -24.45
C SER A 291 3.27 5.89 -24.10
N ASP A 292 3.35 5.24 -22.93
CA ASP A 292 2.35 4.28 -22.49
C ASP A 292 1.29 4.86 -21.54
N ARG A 293 1.39 6.17 -21.18
CA ARG A 293 0.46 6.78 -20.22
C ARG A 293 -1.01 6.57 -20.57
N GLU A 294 -1.36 6.74 -21.83
CA GLU A 294 -2.76 6.58 -22.27
C GLU A 294 -3.27 5.15 -22.09
N LYS A 295 -2.41 4.15 -22.17
CA LYS A 295 -2.79 2.75 -21.88
C LYS A 295 -3.22 2.56 -20.42
N TYR A 296 -2.53 3.22 -19.46
CA TYR A 296 -2.94 3.20 -18.04
C TYR A 296 -4.31 3.87 -17.84
N VAL A 297 -4.52 5.01 -18.50
CA VAL A 297 -5.81 5.72 -18.44
C VAL A 297 -6.94 4.86 -19.02
N GLN A 298 -6.69 4.19 -20.15
CA GLN A 298 -7.67 3.31 -20.77
C GLN A 298 -7.99 2.10 -19.88
N LEU A 299 -6.98 1.40 -19.38
CA LEU A 299 -7.16 0.28 -18.47
C LEU A 299 -7.93 0.69 -17.20
N TYR A 300 -7.62 1.87 -16.66
CA TYR A 300 -8.34 2.43 -15.51
C TYR A 300 -9.83 2.62 -15.80
N LYS A 301 -10.19 3.16 -16.96
CA LYS A 301 -11.58 3.35 -17.39
C LYS A 301 -12.33 2.02 -17.56
N GLU A 302 -11.71 1.04 -18.18
CA GLU A 302 -12.28 -0.29 -18.39
C GLU A 302 -12.60 -1.00 -17.09
N ILE A 303 -11.66 -1.02 -16.14
CA ILE A 303 -11.87 -1.60 -14.81
C ILE A 303 -12.97 -0.83 -14.07
N SER A 304 -12.96 0.51 -14.14
CA SER A 304 -13.97 1.35 -13.48
C SER A 304 -15.37 1.05 -13.98
N GLU A 305 -15.57 0.86 -15.30
CA GLU A 305 -16.84 0.49 -15.89
C GLU A 305 -17.35 -0.87 -15.40
N SER A 306 -16.47 -1.88 -15.32
CA SER A 306 -16.84 -3.20 -14.82
C SER A 306 -17.14 -3.18 -13.32
N LEU A 307 -16.40 -2.40 -12.53
CA LEU A 307 -16.68 -2.23 -11.11
C LEU A 307 -17.98 -1.47 -10.88
N LEU A 308 -18.32 -0.47 -11.71
CA LEU A 308 -19.61 0.22 -11.63
C LEU A 308 -20.79 -0.77 -11.75
N LYS A 309 -20.70 -1.73 -12.69
CA LYS A 309 -21.72 -2.78 -12.90
C LYS A 309 -21.80 -3.79 -11.73
N ALA A 310 -20.74 -3.95 -10.97
CA ALA A 310 -20.65 -4.89 -9.85
C ALA A 310 -21.10 -4.33 -8.50
N GLN A 311 -21.49 -3.05 -8.43
CA GLN A 311 -21.95 -2.43 -7.18
C GLN A 311 -23.30 -2.98 -6.73
N LYS A 312 -23.40 -3.41 -5.46
CA LYS A 312 -24.62 -3.92 -4.85
C LYS A 312 -25.65 -2.80 -4.58
N SER A 313 -26.90 -3.21 -4.30
CA SER A 313 -27.99 -2.29 -3.99
C SER A 313 -27.72 -1.47 -2.70
N ASP A 314 -26.97 -2.02 -1.72
CA ASP A 314 -26.55 -1.33 -0.50
C ASP A 314 -25.35 -0.38 -0.70
N GLY A 315 -24.79 -0.33 -1.90
CA GLY A 315 -23.68 0.53 -2.28
C GLY A 315 -22.30 -0.10 -2.07
N SER A 316 -22.20 -1.25 -1.40
CA SER A 316 -20.92 -1.96 -1.26
C SER A 316 -20.55 -2.73 -2.53
N TRP A 317 -19.31 -3.16 -2.63
CA TRP A 317 -18.87 -4.15 -3.60
C TRP A 317 -18.73 -5.52 -2.93
N PRO A 318 -19.17 -6.61 -3.61
CA PRO A 318 -19.09 -7.94 -3.05
C PRO A 318 -17.65 -8.45 -3.02
N ALA A 319 -17.38 -9.41 -2.14
CA ALA A 319 -16.08 -10.08 -2.12
C ALA A 319 -15.76 -10.80 -3.43
N SER A 320 -16.77 -11.35 -4.12
CA SER A 320 -16.69 -11.95 -5.46
C SER A 320 -17.53 -11.14 -6.44
N LEU A 321 -16.89 -10.45 -7.39
CA LEU A 321 -17.51 -9.43 -8.23
C LEU A 321 -18.60 -9.95 -9.17
N LEU A 322 -18.56 -11.22 -9.57
CA LEU A 322 -19.59 -11.83 -10.44
C LEU A 322 -20.59 -12.69 -9.67
N GLU A 323 -20.54 -12.71 -8.33
CA GLU A 323 -21.48 -13.38 -7.44
C GLU A 323 -22.25 -12.36 -6.60
N ILE A 324 -22.93 -11.44 -7.29
CA ILE A 324 -23.65 -10.35 -6.65
C ILE A 324 -24.90 -10.89 -5.97
N SER A 325 -25.01 -10.68 -4.65
CA SER A 325 -26.19 -11.00 -3.87
C SER A 325 -26.41 -9.96 -2.77
N ASP A 326 -27.62 -9.43 -2.65
CA ASP A 326 -27.97 -8.46 -1.61
C ASP A 326 -28.03 -9.08 -0.20
N THR A 327 -27.99 -10.41 -0.10
CA THR A 327 -27.92 -11.12 1.20
C THR A 327 -26.50 -11.26 1.74
N GLN A 328 -25.49 -10.97 0.93
CA GLN A 328 -24.09 -10.98 1.38
C GLN A 328 -23.79 -9.74 2.22
N ASN A 329 -23.02 -9.93 3.28
CA ASN A 329 -22.48 -8.82 4.06
C ASN A 329 -21.66 -7.86 3.17
N PRO A 330 -21.59 -6.58 3.53
CA PRO A 330 -20.65 -5.67 2.85
C PRO A 330 -19.21 -6.14 3.05
N GLU A 331 -18.32 -5.78 2.13
CA GLU A 331 -16.87 -5.95 2.27
C GLU A 331 -16.21 -4.58 2.21
N SER A 332 -15.79 -4.11 3.39
CA SER A 332 -15.36 -2.72 3.59
C SER A 332 -14.04 -2.39 2.89
N SER A 333 -13.10 -3.35 2.78
CA SER A 333 -11.82 -3.06 2.14
C SER A 333 -11.93 -2.90 0.63
N ALA A 334 -12.68 -3.76 -0.06
CA ALA A 334 -12.96 -3.59 -1.48
C ALA A 334 -13.73 -2.28 -1.72
N THR A 335 -14.80 -2.06 -0.94
CA THR A 335 -15.63 -0.85 -1.06
C THR A 335 -14.79 0.40 -0.87
N GLY A 336 -13.92 0.45 0.14
CA GLY A 336 -13.06 1.60 0.40
C GLY A 336 -12.08 1.89 -0.74
N LEU A 337 -11.39 0.87 -1.25
CA LEU A 337 -10.44 1.00 -2.36
C LEU A 337 -11.13 1.47 -3.65
N ILE A 338 -12.31 0.92 -3.94
CA ILE A 338 -13.05 1.27 -5.15
C ILE A 338 -13.62 2.69 -5.04
N VAL A 339 -14.20 3.06 -3.89
CA VAL A 339 -14.68 4.44 -3.65
C VAL A 339 -13.52 5.43 -3.77
N PHE A 340 -12.37 5.14 -3.16
CA PHE A 340 -11.15 5.96 -3.30
C PHE A 340 -10.82 6.16 -4.79
N ALA A 341 -10.66 5.06 -5.51
CA ALA A 341 -10.22 5.15 -6.89
C ALA A 341 -11.25 5.88 -7.78
N LEU A 342 -12.53 5.53 -7.70
CA LEU A 342 -13.55 6.21 -8.51
C LEU A 342 -13.65 7.71 -8.19
N ALA A 343 -13.55 8.11 -6.91
CA ALA A 343 -13.54 9.51 -6.52
C ALA A 343 -12.30 10.23 -7.02
N TRP A 344 -11.11 9.59 -6.93
CA TRP A 344 -9.88 10.09 -7.51
C TRP A 344 -10.01 10.31 -9.03
N GLY A 345 -10.62 9.35 -9.74
CA GLY A 345 -10.84 9.45 -11.17
C GLY A 345 -11.71 10.66 -11.57
N ILE A 346 -12.75 10.96 -10.76
CA ILE A 346 -13.58 12.16 -10.95
C ILE A 346 -12.75 13.43 -10.61
N ASN A 347 -12.05 13.43 -9.49
CA ASN A 347 -11.28 14.59 -9.04
C ASN A 347 -10.17 14.99 -10.02
N ASN A 348 -9.65 14.03 -10.80
CA ASN A 348 -8.58 14.25 -11.77
C ASN A 348 -9.07 14.23 -13.24
N ASP A 349 -10.36 14.39 -13.48
CA ASP A 349 -10.98 14.47 -14.82
C ASP A 349 -10.71 13.21 -15.70
N VAL A 350 -10.43 12.06 -15.09
CA VAL A 350 -10.26 10.77 -15.78
C VAL A 350 -11.60 10.10 -16.02
N LEU A 351 -12.51 10.21 -15.04
CA LEU A 351 -13.87 9.65 -15.10
C LEU A 351 -14.92 10.76 -15.14
N PRO A 352 -16.01 10.62 -15.94
CA PRO A 352 -17.10 11.59 -15.98
C PRO A 352 -17.89 11.58 -14.66
N ALA A 353 -18.00 12.76 -14.03
CA ALA A 353 -18.62 12.90 -12.71
C ALA A 353 -20.11 12.50 -12.69
N ASP A 354 -20.87 12.80 -13.73
CA ASP A 354 -22.29 12.49 -13.84
C ASP A 354 -22.58 10.98 -13.85
N GLU A 355 -21.64 10.18 -14.32
CA GLU A 355 -21.75 8.72 -14.39
C GLU A 355 -21.31 8.05 -13.09
N TYR A 356 -20.15 8.46 -12.54
CA TYR A 356 -19.50 7.73 -11.43
C TYR A 356 -19.80 8.28 -10.04
N ARG A 357 -20.15 9.57 -9.92
CA ARG A 357 -20.44 10.20 -8.61
C ARG A 357 -21.58 9.50 -7.85
N PRO A 358 -22.69 9.06 -8.47
CA PRO A 358 -23.73 8.32 -7.74
C PRO A 358 -23.22 7.04 -7.08
N ALA A 359 -22.29 6.32 -7.74
CA ALA A 359 -21.69 5.11 -7.19
C ALA A 359 -20.73 5.42 -6.03
N VAL A 360 -19.92 6.47 -6.14
CA VAL A 360 -19.05 6.95 -5.05
C VAL A 360 -19.89 7.32 -3.81
N GLU A 361 -20.94 8.11 -3.99
CA GLU A 361 -21.83 8.53 -2.89
C GLU A 361 -22.52 7.36 -2.20
N LYS A 362 -22.96 6.38 -2.97
CA LYS A 362 -23.60 5.17 -2.46
C LYS A 362 -22.59 4.28 -1.73
N GLY A 363 -21.40 4.11 -2.29
CA GLY A 363 -20.31 3.37 -1.67
C GLY A 363 -19.82 4.01 -0.37
N TRP A 364 -19.69 5.33 -0.34
CA TRP A 364 -19.37 6.05 0.88
C TRP A 364 -20.40 5.83 1.99
N LYS A 365 -21.70 5.93 1.67
CA LYS A 365 -22.78 5.64 2.64
C LYS A 365 -22.70 4.21 3.18
N SER A 366 -22.38 3.25 2.33
CA SER A 366 -22.16 1.87 2.72
C SER A 366 -20.97 1.74 3.67
N LEU A 367 -19.83 2.38 3.40
CA LEU A 367 -18.67 2.39 4.29
C LEU A 367 -19.00 2.97 5.66
N VAL A 368 -19.69 4.11 5.71
CA VAL A 368 -20.10 4.73 6.99
C VAL A 368 -20.96 3.78 7.82
N SER A 369 -21.83 3.00 7.18
CA SER A 369 -22.71 2.03 7.88
C SER A 369 -21.93 0.88 8.53
N THR A 370 -20.68 0.63 8.13
CA THR A 370 -19.82 -0.41 8.69
C THR A 370 -18.90 0.10 9.80
N VAL A 371 -18.90 1.40 10.08
CA VAL A 371 -18.14 1.99 11.19
C VAL A 371 -18.93 1.86 12.48
N GLN A 372 -18.31 1.29 13.49
CA GLN A 372 -18.90 1.14 14.82
C GLN A 372 -18.87 2.48 15.60
N PRO A 373 -19.71 2.67 16.64
CA PRO A 373 -19.78 3.92 17.40
C PRO A 373 -18.45 4.38 18.02
N ASN A 374 -17.52 3.45 18.27
CA ASN A 374 -16.20 3.75 18.80
C ASN A 374 -15.14 4.08 17.71
N GLY A 375 -15.53 4.11 16.43
CA GLY A 375 -14.64 4.37 15.31
C GLY A 375 -14.00 3.12 14.68
N LYS A 376 -14.22 1.92 15.22
CA LYS A 376 -13.72 0.67 14.61
C LYS A 376 -14.43 0.42 13.29
N LEU A 377 -13.69 0.24 12.21
CA LEU A 377 -14.22 -0.23 10.94
C LEU A 377 -14.46 -1.74 11.00
N GLY A 378 -15.69 -2.17 10.79
CA GLY A 378 -16.07 -3.59 10.68
C GLY A 378 -16.14 -4.09 9.24
N PHE A 379 -16.53 -5.36 9.07
CA PHE A 379 -16.74 -6.01 7.78
C PHE A 379 -15.53 -5.96 6.84
N VAL A 380 -14.33 -5.98 7.38
CA VAL A 380 -13.10 -6.05 6.61
C VAL A 380 -12.70 -7.52 6.46
N GLN A 381 -12.78 -8.05 5.25
CA GLN A 381 -12.32 -9.40 4.97
C GLN A 381 -10.88 -9.59 5.47
N GLN A 382 -10.63 -10.67 6.21
CA GLN A 382 -9.32 -10.98 6.77
C GLN A 382 -8.27 -11.22 5.66
N VAL A 383 -6.99 -11.23 6.04
CA VAL A 383 -5.88 -11.53 5.11
C VAL A 383 -6.16 -12.85 4.39
N GLY A 384 -6.12 -12.81 3.08
CA GLY A 384 -6.43 -13.94 2.22
C GLY A 384 -6.10 -13.64 0.76
N TYR A 385 -6.43 -14.59 -0.10
CA TYR A 385 -6.18 -14.52 -1.55
C TYR A 385 -7.41 -14.95 -2.37
N ALA A 386 -8.56 -15.04 -1.71
CA ALA A 386 -9.84 -15.44 -2.29
C ALA A 386 -10.98 -14.61 -1.68
N PRO A 387 -12.14 -14.53 -2.35
CA PRO A 387 -13.34 -13.98 -1.74
C PRO A 387 -13.72 -14.76 -0.48
N GLU A 388 -13.90 -14.06 0.64
CA GLU A 388 -14.44 -14.59 1.89
C GLU A 388 -15.42 -13.57 2.48
N SER A 389 -16.42 -14.05 3.21
CA SER A 389 -17.34 -13.19 3.93
C SER A 389 -16.66 -12.55 5.14
N ALA A 390 -17.08 -11.33 5.47
CA ALA A 390 -16.65 -10.61 6.66
C ALA A 390 -17.84 -10.34 7.59
N THR A 391 -17.56 -10.12 8.87
CA THR A 391 -18.52 -9.79 9.91
C THR A 391 -18.24 -8.41 10.49
N ALA A 392 -19.18 -7.87 11.27
CA ALA A 392 -19.00 -6.59 11.95
C ALA A 392 -17.77 -6.55 12.89
N GLU A 393 -17.33 -7.70 13.37
CA GLU A 393 -16.16 -7.81 14.25
C GLU A 393 -14.83 -7.87 13.49
N ASP A 394 -14.86 -8.21 12.20
CA ASP A 394 -13.67 -8.33 11.38
C ASP A 394 -13.15 -6.95 10.98
N THR A 395 -11.90 -6.66 11.36
CA THR A 395 -11.19 -5.43 11.00
C THR A 395 -9.74 -5.73 10.64
N GLN A 396 -9.15 -4.85 9.81
CA GLN A 396 -7.74 -4.93 9.41
C GLN A 396 -7.22 -3.53 9.06
N LEU A 397 -5.92 -3.31 9.23
CA LEU A 397 -5.25 -2.03 9.01
C LEU A 397 -5.48 -1.48 7.59
N TYR A 398 -5.40 -2.34 6.58
CA TYR A 398 -5.61 -1.95 5.19
C TYR A 398 -7.07 -1.56 4.89
N GLY A 399 -8.04 -2.09 5.63
CA GLY A 399 -9.43 -1.66 5.51
C GLY A 399 -9.62 -0.24 6.04
N THR A 400 -9.05 0.05 7.22
CA THR A 400 -9.01 1.42 7.77
C THR A 400 -8.32 2.38 6.80
N GLY A 401 -7.17 1.96 6.23
CA GLY A 401 -6.46 2.74 5.21
C GLY A 401 -7.32 3.02 3.98
N ALA A 402 -8.02 2.00 3.47
CA ALA A 402 -8.92 2.15 2.32
C ALA A 402 -10.06 3.15 2.59
N LEU A 403 -10.66 3.13 3.80
CA LEU A 403 -11.66 4.12 4.19
C LEU A 403 -11.07 5.53 4.24
N LEU A 404 -9.86 5.71 4.80
CA LEU A 404 -9.23 7.03 4.91
C LEU A 404 -8.82 7.58 3.53
N LEU A 405 -8.32 6.75 2.63
CA LEU A 405 -8.08 7.12 1.24
C LEU A 405 -9.39 7.57 0.57
N ALA A 406 -10.47 6.79 0.73
CA ALA A 406 -11.80 7.15 0.23
C ALA A 406 -12.30 8.47 0.84
N ALA A 407 -12.12 8.66 2.14
CA ALA A 407 -12.53 9.88 2.83
C ALA A 407 -11.82 11.12 2.27
N ALA A 408 -10.52 11.00 1.99
CA ALA A 408 -9.74 12.10 1.42
C ALA A 408 -10.28 12.54 0.05
N GLU A 409 -10.55 11.58 -0.84
CA GLU A 409 -11.06 11.88 -2.17
C GLU A 409 -12.54 12.34 -2.17
N VAL A 410 -13.39 11.73 -1.33
CA VAL A 410 -14.77 12.18 -1.17
C VAL A 410 -14.83 13.60 -0.59
N TYR A 411 -13.94 13.93 0.36
CA TYR A 411 -13.87 15.27 0.92
C TYR A 411 -13.50 16.33 -0.13
N GLN A 412 -12.56 16.03 -1.02
CA GLN A 412 -12.20 16.90 -2.15
C GLN A 412 -13.34 17.00 -3.17
N LEU A 413 -14.03 15.89 -3.46
CA LEU A 413 -15.17 15.87 -4.38
C LEU A 413 -16.33 16.78 -3.94
N LEU A 414 -16.44 17.06 -2.64
CA LEU A 414 -17.45 17.96 -2.06
C LEU A 414 -17.05 19.45 -2.14
N GLU A 415 -15.85 19.77 -2.59
CA GLU A 415 -15.41 21.15 -2.89
C GLU A 415 -15.79 21.60 -4.30
N LYS A 416 -15.94 20.64 -5.21
CA LYS A 416 -16.32 20.86 -6.62
C LYS A 416 -17.83 20.85 -6.79
#